data_2d705ae20157fd9175cdb020cf07664d
#
_entry.id   2d705ae20157fd9175cdb020cf07664d
#
_cell.length_a   1.000
_cell.length_b   1.000
_cell.length_c   1.000
_cell.angle_alpha   90.00
_cell.angle_beta   90.00
_cell.angle_gamma   90.00
#
_symmetry.space_group_name_H-M   'P 1'
#
loop_
_entity.id
_entity.type
_entity.pdbx_description
1 polymer ?
#
loop_
_entity_poly.entity_id
_entity_poly.type
_entity_poly.pdbx_seq_one_letter_code
_entity_poly.pdbx_strand_id
1 'polypeptide(L)'
;MFVLSVFMPNSSSGKSNYIYEGTSVFLRLIFPLFDYFTLVPSAPRFHANAILNHYIQHPVIEDRLARLRQRDCPTPKFRQYVKEVSQLMAPYVTANLLTLPVEVETPMEITTGRKLASELVLVPILRAGLGMLDGFMGLLPDTSVAHIGLVRDEQSLQPDCYYFKAPNHLPDADVLVLDHMLATGGSACAAIAELKKQGARHLHFVCMVAAPEGLGAMNAEHPDVPVYYSALDNRLNEQGYILPGLGDAGDRIFGTS
;
A
#
# COMPACT_ATOMS: atom_id res chain seq x y z
N MET A 1 -24.54 25.68 -35.76
CA MET A 1 -23.16 25.37 -36.16
C MET A 1 -22.23 26.40 -35.48
N PHE A 2 -21.80 26.11 -34.28
CA PHE A 2 -20.86 26.96 -33.54
C PHE A 2 -19.59 26.17 -33.36
N VAL A 3 -18.51 26.69 -33.92
CA VAL A 3 -17.15 26.13 -33.81
C VAL A 3 -16.50 26.80 -32.61
N LEU A 4 -16.19 26.02 -31.58
CA LEU A 4 -15.39 26.51 -30.47
C LEU A 4 -13.91 26.13 -30.74
N SER A 5 -13.11 27.15 -31.10
CA SER A 5 -11.67 26.99 -31.26
C SER A 5 -11.00 27.11 -29.89
N VAL A 6 -10.41 26.02 -29.40
CA VAL A 6 -9.54 26.04 -28.23
C VAL A 6 -8.08 26.15 -28.74
N PHE A 7 -7.45 27.27 -28.46
CA PHE A 7 -6.01 27.48 -28.72
C PHE A 7 -5.19 26.72 -27.66
N MET A 8 -4.33 25.83 -28.12
CA MET A 8 -3.29 25.22 -27.29
C MET A 8 -1.94 25.82 -27.68
N PRO A 9 -1.09 26.21 -26.72
CA PRO A 9 0.27 26.67 -27.04
C PRO A 9 1.18 25.47 -27.34
N ASN A 10 1.97 25.63 -28.41
CA ASN A 10 3.06 24.75 -28.81
C ASN A 10 4.17 24.71 -27.75
N SER A 11 4.56 23.54 -27.29
CA SER A 11 5.90 23.30 -26.80
C SER A 11 6.42 21.98 -27.34
N SER A 12 7.56 22.11 -28.01
CA SER A 12 8.32 21.06 -28.68
C SER A 12 8.96 20.09 -27.69
N SER A 13 8.95 18.84 -28.04
CA SER A 13 9.80 17.69 -27.69
C SER A 13 9.18 16.61 -26.79
N GLY A 14 9.15 15.38 -27.34
CA GLY A 14 8.95 14.15 -26.58
C GLY A 14 7.66 13.40 -26.95
N LYS A 15 7.75 12.49 -27.92
CA LYS A 15 6.65 11.64 -28.39
C LYS A 15 6.20 10.65 -27.30
N SER A 16 4.93 10.71 -26.93
CA SER A 16 4.20 9.55 -26.43
C SER A 16 2.80 9.60 -27.03
N ASN A 17 2.48 8.60 -27.84
CA ASN A 17 1.19 8.50 -28.55
C ASN A 17 0.14 7.97 -27.60
N TYR A 18 -0.80 8.80 -27.18
CA TYR A 18 -2.08 8.36 -26.61
C TYR A 18 -3.16 8.52 -27.66
N ILE A 19 -3.72 7.40 -28.12
CA ILE A 19 -4.91 7.37 -28.97
C ILE A 19 -6.14 7.35 -28.06
N TYR A 20 -6.92 8.44 -28.11
CA TYR A 20 -8.28 8.46 -27.54
C TYR A 20 -9.28 8.18 -28.64
N GLU A 21 -9.90 7.00 -28.63
CA GLU A 21 -11.12 6.77 -29.40
C GLU A 21 -12.33 7.34 -28.63
N GLY A 22 -12.90 8.41 -29.17
CA GLY A 22 -14.09 9.05 -28.64
C GLY A 22 -15.35 8.38 -29.13
N THR A 23 -16.23 7.98 -28.23
CA THR A 23 -17.64 7.67 -28.53
C THR A 23 -18.51 8.89 -28.30
N SER A 24 -19.25 9.22 -29.33
CA SER A 24 -20.13 10.36 -29.49
C SER A 24 -21.24 10.43 -28.43
N VAL A 25 -21.34 11.55 -27.75
CA VAL A 25 -22.53 11.89 -26.93
C VAL A 25 -23.50 12.70 -27.77
N PHE A 26 -24.66 12.13 -28.04
CA PHE A 26 -25.83 12.88 -28.61
C PHE A 26 -26.55 13.62 -27.46
N LEU A 27 -26.48 14.93 -27.49
CA LEU A 27 -27.22 15.79 -26.59
C LEU A 27 -28.64 15.98 -27.16
N ARG A 28 -29.68 15.46 -26.49
CA ARG A 28 -31.07 15.86 -26.69
C ARG A 28 -31.51 16.72 -25.50
N LEU A 29 -31.68 18.01 -25.78
CA LEU A 29 -32.48 18.92 -24.96
C LEU A 29 -33.92 18.66 -25.23
N ILE A 30 -34.78 18.39 -24.23
CA ILE A 30 -36.15 18.81 -24.03
C ILE A 30 -36.77 18.12 -22.78
N PHE A 31 -37.23 18.95 -21.85
CA PHE A 31 -38.19 18.82 -20.74
C PHE A 31 -37.74 18.34 -19.35
N PRO A 32 -38.27 18.99 -18.30
CA PRO A 32 -37.89 18.86 -16.92
C PRO A 32 -38.76 17.85 -16.15
N LEU A 33 -38.28 17.45 -14.95
CA LEU A 33 -38.92 16.54 -14.00
C LEU A 33 -38.68 15.04 -14.32
N PHE A 34 -37.68 14.47 -13.71
CA PHE A 34 -37.70 13.22 -12.95
C PHE A 34 -36.30 12.71 -12.71
N ASP A 35 -36.04 12.44 -11.45
CA ASP A 35 -35.01 11.54 -10.87
C ASP A 35 -33.55 11.75 -11.24
N TYR A 36 -32.82 12.30 -10.27
CA TYR A 36 -31.37 12.19 -10.14
C TYR A 36 -30.96 10.72 -9.90
N PHE A 37 -30.92 9.92 -10.94
CA PHE A 37 -30.05 8.76 -10.98
C PHE A 37 -28.63 9.29 -11.28
N THR A 38 -27.85 9.57 -10.25
CA THR A 38 -26.41 9.80 -10.42
C THR A 38 -25.79 8.51 -10.94
N LEU A 39 -25.49 8.50 -12.24
CA LEU A 39 -24.53 7.55 -12.81
C LEU A 39 -23.20 7.74 -12.06
N VAL A 40 -22.94 6.89 -11.09
CA VAL A 40 -21.62 6.73 -10.54
C VAL A 40 -20.74 6.26 -11.70
N PRO A 41 -19.71 7.03 -12.14
CA PRO A 41 -18.81 6.53 -13.15
C PRO A 41 -18.22 5.23 -12.62
N SER A 42 -18.34 4.15 -13.38
CA SER A 42 -17.65 2.90 -13.06
C SER A 42 -16.17 3.21 -12.86
N ALA A 43 -15.65 2.83 -11.70
CA ALA A 43 -14.23 2.96 -11.42
C ALA A 43 -13.40 2.43 -12.60
N PRO A 44 -12.28 3.09 -12.95
CA PRO A 44 -11.46 2.65 -14.06
C PRO A 44 -11.07 1.20 -13.85
N ARG A 45 -11.49 0.32 -14.76
CA ARG A 45 -11.03 -1.07 -14.78
C ARG A 45 -9.54 -1.03 -15.06
N PHE A 46 -8.74 -1.31 -14.04
CA PHE A 46 -7.31 -1.52 -14.23
C PHE A 46 -7.10 -2.63 -15.24
N HIS A 47 -6.35 -2.35 -16.29
CA HIS A 47 -5.98 -3.35 -17.28
C HIS A 47 -5.12 -4.41 -16.58
N ALA A 48 -5.55 -5.65 -16.68
CA ALA A 48 -4.81 -6.81 -16.21
C ALA A 48 -3.46 -6.87 -16.99
N ASN A 49 -2.39 -6.33 -16.38
CA ASN A 49 -0.95 -6.53 -16.65
C ASN A 49 -0.07 -5.34 -16.23
N ALA A 50 -0.57 -4.33 -15.52
CA ALA A 50 0.32 -3.35 -14.90
C ALA A 50 0.91 -3.96 -13.62
N ILE A 51 2.23 -4.10 -13.56
CA ILE A 51 2.92 -4.45 -12.32
C ILE A 51 2.63 -3.33 -11.30
N LEU A 52 1.93 -3.68 -10.22
CA LEU A 52 1.46 -2.72 -9.20
C LEU A 52 2.54 -2.46 -8.14
N ASN A 53 3.79 -2.18 -8.58
CA ASN A 53 4.90 -1.89 -7.69
C ASN A 53 5.11 -0.38 -7.56
N HIS A 54 4.98 0.15 -6.35
CA HIS A 54 5.06 1.57 -6.04
C HIS A 54 6.33 1.88 -5.24
N TYR A 55 7.36 2.40 -5.90
CA TYR A 55 8.55 2.91 -5.24
C TYR A 55 8.26 4.28 -4.62
N ILE A 56 8.41 4.38 -3.30
CA ILE A 56 8.21 5.62 -2.55
C ILE A 56 9.57 6.30 -2.37
N GLN A 57 9.81 7.35 -3.14
CA GLN A 57 11.02 8.14 -3.05
C GLN A 57 10.74 9.44 -2.26
N HIS A 58 11.49 9.64 -1.17
CA HIS A 58 11.40 10.84 -0.36
C HIS A 58 12.73 11.08 0.39
N PRO A 59 13.32 12.31 0.34
CA PRO A 59 14.65 12.57 0.92
C PRO A 59 14.78 12.23 2.40
N VAL A 60 13.74 12.45 3.20
CA VAL A 60 13.76 12.12 4.64
C VAL A 60 13.68 10.61 4.85
N ILE A 61 12.94 9.87 4.02
CA ILE A 61 12.93 8.40 4.07
C ILE A 61 14.33 7.87 3.76
N GLU A 62 14.97 8.38 2.71
CA GLU A 62 16.33 7.99 2.32
C GLU A 62 17.35 8.25 3.45
N ASP A 63 17.29 9.41 4.12
CA ASP A 63 18.14 9.71 5.29
C ASP A 63 17.91 8.72 6.43
N ARG A 64 16.63 8.40 6.73
CA ARG A 64 16.30 7.44 7.80
C ARG A 64 16.74 6.02 7.46
N LEU A 65 16.57 5.59 6.20
CA LEU A 65 17.06 4.29 5.73
C LEU A 65 18.58 4.20 5.81
N ALA A 66 19.32 5.27 5.44
CA ALA A 66 20.76 5.30 5.57
C ALA A 66 21.21 5.08 7.04
N ARG A 67 20.51 5.67 8.00
CA ARG A 67 20.77 5.48 9.44
C ARG A 67 20.39 4.07 9.93
N LEU A 68 19.26 3.53 9.45
CA LEU A 68 18.86 2.14 9.75
C LEU A 68 19.88 1.11 9.28
N ARG A 69 20.53 1.37 8.13
CA ARG A 69 21.54 0.48 7.55
C ARG A 69 22.85 0.44 8.36
N GLN A 70 23.12 1.43 9.19
CA GLN A 70 24.35 1.46 9.99
C GLN A 70 24.41 0.25 10.91
N ARG A 71 25.56 -0.45 10.90
CA ARG A 71 25.78 -1.66 11.69
C ARG A 71 25.65 -1.41 13.19
N ASP A 72 26.10 -0.26 13.64
CA ASP A 72 26.14 0.18 15.04
C ASP A 72 24.94 1.02 15.46
N CYS A 73 23.86 1.07 14.64
CA CYS A 73 22.64 1.76 15.00
C CYS A 73 22.01 1.10 16.25
N PRO A 74 21.91 1.83 17.38
CA PRO A 74 21.39 1.25 18.61
C PRO A 74 19.90 0.90 18.49
N THR A 75 19.45 -0.18 19.14
CA THR A 75 18.06 -0.65 19.10
C THR A 75 17.01 0.45 19.34
N PRO A 76 17.12 1.37 20.30
CA PRO A 76 16.13 2.44 20.47
C PRO A 76 16.05 3.37 19.26
N LYS A 77 17.20 3.68 18.63
CA LYS A 77 17.26 4.50 17.42
C LYS A 77 16.73 3.75 16.21
N PHE A 78 17.03 2.47 16.10
CA PHE A 78 16.50 1.62 15.03
C PHE A 78 14.97 1.60 15.06
N ARG A 79 14.34 1.36 16.22
CA ARG A 79 12.88 1.45 16.41
C ARG A 79 12.33 2.82 16.02
N GLN A 80 12.98 3.89 16.46
CA GLN A 80 12.58 5.26 16.13
C GLN A 80 12.58 5.47 14.61
N TYR A 81 13.64 5.09 13.90
CA TYR A 81 13.75 5.27 12.45
C TYR A 81 12.76 4.38 11.69
N VAL A 82 12.52 3.14 12.13
CA VAL A 82 11.46 2.29 11.57
C VAL A 82 10.10 2.98 11.66
N LYS A 83 9.76 3.52 12.83
CA LYS A 83 8.52 4.28 13.04
C LYS A 83 8.45 5.50 12.13
N GLU A 84 9.52 6.30 12.03
CA GLU A 84 9.58 7.51 11.21
C GLU A 84 9.43 7.20 9.71
N VAL A 85 10.11 6.16 9.20
CA VAL A 85 9.95 5.70 7.81
C VAL A 85 8.51 5.27 7.57
N SER A 86 7.95 4.44 8.44
CA SER A 86 6.56 3.95 8.32
C SER A 86 5.55 5.10 8.32
N GLN A 87 5.74 6.09 9.18
CA GLN A 87 4.90 7.27 9.24
C GLN A 87 4.97 8.09 7.95
N LEU A 88 6.15 8.24 7.37
CA LEU A 88 6.34 8.95 6.10
C LEU A 88 5.79 8.17 4.90
N MET A 89 5.74 6.85 4.95
CA MET A 89 5.16 6.03 3.89
C MET A 89 3.63 6.08 3.88
N ALA A 90 2.99 6.24 5.04
CA ALA A 90 1.54 6.13 5.16
C ALA A 90 0.75 7.05 4.21
N PRO A 91 1.08 8.35 4.00
CA PRO A 91 0.40 9.20 3.03
C PRO A 91 0.46 8.68 1.58
N TYR A 92 1.57 8.06 1.19
CA TYR A 92 1.73 7.51 -0.17
C TYR A 92 0.90 6.24 -0.35
N VAL A 93 0.90 5.36 0.65
CA VAL A 93 0.14 4.11 0.62
C VAL A 93 -1.37 4.38 0.59
N THR A 94 -1.83 5.44 1.26
CA THR A 94 -3.25 5.80 1.38
C THR A 94 -3.73 6.81 0.34
N ALA A 95 -2.85 7.30 -0.54
CA ALA A 95 -3.16 8.37 -1.49
C ALA A 95 -4.34 8.05 -2.44
N ASN A 96 -4.54 6.78 -2.75
CA ASN A 96 -5.56 6.32 -3.70
C ASN A 96 -6.81 5.71 -3.02
N LEU A 97 -6.93 5.81 -1.70
CA LEU A 97 -8.11 5.32 -0.99
C LEU A 97 -9.35 6.11 -1.41
N LEU A 98 -10.45 5.41 -1.57
CA LEU A 98 -11.72 6.01 -1.95
C LEU A 98 -12.30 6.84 -0.80
N THR A 99 -12.95 7.95 -1.15
CA THR A 99 -13.63 8.80 -0.18
C THR A 99 -15.08 9.04 -0.60
N LEU A 100 -15.98 9.21 0.38
CA LEU A 100 -17.38 9.55 0.19
C LEU A 100 -17.66 10.95 0.71
N PRO A 101 -18.60 11.69 0.11
CA PRO A 101 -19.07 12.96 0.65
C PRO A 101 -19.77 12.74 1.99
N VAL A 102 -19.62 13.69 2.90
CA VAL A 102 -20.29 13.71 4.20
C VAL A 102 -20.69 15.15 4.53
N GLU A 103 -21.88 15.32 5.07
CA GLU A 103 -22.32 16.62 5.58
C GLU A 103 -21.57 16.91 6.88
N VAL A 104 -21.03 18.12 6.98
CA VAL A 104 -20.25 18.60 8.13
C VAL A 104 -20.85 19.91 8.62
N GLU A 105 -21.30 19.93 9.86
CA GLU A 105 -21.69 21.14 10.55
C GLU A 105 -20.45 21.82 11.12
N THR A 106 -20.09 22.98 10.57
CA THR A 106 -19.00 23.80 11.07
C THR A 106 -19.53 24.82 12.08
N PRO A 107 -18.68 25.52 12.84
CA PRO A 107 -19.14 26.59 13.72
C PRO A 107 -19.87 27.75 13.00
N MET A 108 -19.75 27.85 11.67
CA MET A 108 -20.31 28.96 10.88
C MET A 108 -21.46 28.54 9.99
N GLU A 109 -21.36 27.38 9.33
CA GLU A 109 -22.36 26.90 8.37
C GLU A 109 -22.22 25.41 8.10
N ILE A 110 -23.23 24.80 7.49
CA ILE A 110 -23.18 23.42 6.99
C ILE A 110 -22.42 23.39 5.67
N THR A 111 -21.51 22.42 5.53
CA THR A 111 -20.74 22.21 4.30
C THR A 111 -20.60 20.73 3.98
N THR A 112 -20.05 20.41 2.80
CA THR A 112 -19.76 19.03 2.39
C THR A 112 -18.27 18.76 2.54
N GLY A 113 -17.92 17.85 3.46
CA GLY A 113 -16.59 17.28 3.63
C GLY A 113 -16.44 15.94 2.90
N ARG A 114 -15.34 15.23 3.15
CA ARG A 114 -15.10 13.87 2.65
C ARG A 114 -14.58 12.98 3.78
N LYS A 115 -15.05 11.73 3.82
CA LYS A 115 -14.51 10.68 4.71
C LYS A 115 -14.06 9.48 3.88
N LEU A 116 -13.22 8.63 4.44
CA LEU A 116 -12.86 7.35 3.80
C LEU A 116 -14.13 6.52 3.51
N ALA A 117 -14.14 5.85 2.38
CA ALA A 117 -15.28 5.03 1.93
C ALA A 117 -15.39 3.73 2.71
N SER A 118 -14.25 3.17 3.13
CA SER A 118 -14.11 1.93 3.89
C SER A 118 -13.27 2.14 5.14
N GLU A 119 -13.41 1.25 6.11
CA GLU A 119 -12.53 1.19 7.28
C GLU A 119 -11.15 0.66 6.86
N LEU A 120 -10.12 1.02 7.63
CA LEU A 120 -8.77 0.55 7.43
C LEU A 120 -8.41 -0.54 8.44
N VAL A 121 -7.72 -1.58 7.96
CA VAL A 121 -7.16 -2.61 8.83
C VAL A 121 -5.66 -2.72 8.57
N LEU A 122 -4.86 -2.53 9.62
CA LEU A 122 -3.41 -2.73 9.59
C LEU A 122 -3.10 -4.18 9.98
N VAL A 123 -2.27 -4.86 9.19
CA VAL A 123 -1.92 -6.26 9.41
C VAL A 123 -0.40 -6.41 9.46
N PRO A 124 0.25 -6.19 10.61
CA PRO A 124 1.66 -6.47 10.75
C PRO A 124 1.91 -7.98 10.71
N ILE A 125 2.85 -8.42 9.86
CA ILE A 125 3.34 -9.79 9.90
C ILE A 125 4.27 -9.94 11.11
N LEU A 126 3.91 -10.83 12.03
CA LEU A 126 4.70 -11.06 13.24
C LEU A 126 6.03 -11.73 12.87
N ARG A 127 7.12 -11.32 13.50
CA ARG A 127 7.31 -10.35 14.61
C ARG A 127 7.64 -8.94 14.11
N ALA A 128 8.51 -8.79 13.11
CA ALA A 128 9.18 -7.53 12.76
C ALA A 128 8.24 -6.50 12.11
N GLY A 129 7.14 -6.91 11.46
CA GLY A 129 6.11 -6.01 10.98
C GLY A 129 5.48 -5.13 12.07
N LEU A 130 5.49 -5.59 13.34
CA LEU A 130 5.05 -4.77 14.47
C LEU A 130 5.83 -3.45 14.60
N GLY A 131 7.11 -3.41 14.18
CA GLY A 131 7.89 -2.19 14.23
C GLY A 131 7.33 -1.06 13.37
N MET A 132 6.58 -1.40 12.31
CA MET A 132 5.95 -0.41 11.42
C MET A 132 4.61 0.10 11.93
N LEU A 133 3.92 -0.67 12.78
CA LEU A 133 2.55 -0.42 13.21
C LEU A 133 2.38 0.97 13.85
N ASP A 134 3.25 1.33 14.80
CA ASP A 134 3.20 2.61 15.49
C ASP A 134 3.32 3.83 14.55
N GLY A 135 4.05 3.67 13.45
CA GLY A 135 4.19 4.73 12.44
C GLY A 135 2.89 4.98 11.71
N PHE A 136 2.23 3.90 11.25
CA PHE A 136 0.92 4.00 10.58
C PHE A 136 -0.18 4.46 11.52
N MET A 137 -0.30 3.91 12.73
CA MET A 137 -1.30 4.31 13.73
C MET A 137 -1.15 5.77 14.16
N GLY A 138 0.05 6.33 14.12
CA GLY A 138 0.29 7.73 14.44
C GLY A 138 -0.39 8.72 13.48
N LEU A 139 -0.67 8.29 12.23
CA LEU A 139 -1.42 9.08 11.24
C LEU A 139 -2.85 8.57 11.04
N LEU A 140 -3.11 7.32 11.35
CA LEU A 140 -4.36 6.61 11.13
C LEU A 140 -4.89 6.04 12.45
N PRO A 141 -5.25 6.88 13.43
CA PRO A 141 -5.56 6.44 14.80
C PRO A 141 -6.85 5.59 14.88
N ASP A 142 -7.76 5.76 13.93
CA ASP A 142 -9.06 5.08 13.93
C ASP A 142 -9.00 3.69 13.24
N THR A 143 -7.80 3.21 12.89
CA THR A 143 -7.64 1.92 12.21
C THR A 143 -7.76 0.75 13.18
N SER A 144 -8.39 -0.33 12.72
CA SER A 144 -8.34 -1.63 13.39
C SER A 144 -7.01 -2.35 13.08
N VAL A 145 -6.60 -3.24 13.98
CA VAL A 145 -5.38 -4.04 13.80
C VAL A 145 -5.73 -5.53 13.78
N ALA A 146 -5.34 -6.22 12.72
CA ALA A 146 -5.30 -7.67 12.68
C ALA A 146 -3.87 -8.15 12.87
N HIS A 147 -3.69 -9.36 13.38
CA HIS A 147 -2.38 -9.95 13.59
C HIS A 147 -2.30 -11.28 12.85
N ILE A 148 -1.20 -11.47 12.12
CA ILE A 148 -0.87 -12.73 11.48
C ILE A 148 0.51 -13.18 11.90
N GLY A 149 0.59 -14.40 12.44
CA GLY A 149 1.82 -15.06 12.82
C GLY A 149 2.15 -16.18 11.86
N LEU A 150 3.32 -16.09 11.23
CA LEU A 150 3.82 -17.09 10.29
C LEU A 150 5.08 -17.71 10.84
N VAL A 151 5.19 -19.02 10.74
CA VAL A 151 6.40 -19.78 11.03
C VAL A 151 6.77 -20.59 9.81
N ARG A 152 8.05 -20.78 9.57
CA ARG A 152 8.52 -21.69 8.53
C ARG A 152 8.49 -23.11 9.08
N ASP A 153 7.68 -23.98 8.48
CA ASP A 153 7.66 -25.39 8.81
C ASP A 153 9.03 -26.01 8.49
N GLU A 154 9.63 -26.71 9.46
CA GLU A 154 11.00 -27.24 9.35
C GLU A 154 11.12 -28.37 8.32
N GLN A 155 10.02 -29.09 8.01
CA GLN A 155 10.01 -30.22 7.09
C GLN A 155 9.67 -29.81 5.67
N SER A 156 8.58 -29.04 5.50
CA SER A 156 8.11 -28.61 4.18
C SER A 156 8.79 -27.35 3.70
N LEU A 157 9.44 -26.57 4.59
CA LEU A 157 10.00 -25.24 4.39
C LEU A 157 8.96 -24.22 3.92
N GLN A 158 7.66 -24.57 3.99
CA GLN A 158 6.56 -23.67 3.65
C GLN A 158 6.18 -22.80 4.86
N PRO A 159 5.73 -21.56 4.63
CA PRO A 159 5.15 -20.74 5.68
C PRO A 159 3.84 -21.38 6.18
N ASP A 160 3.73 -21.58 7.49
CA ASP A 160 2.50 -22.00 8.17
C ASP A 160 1.96 -20.88 9.06
N CYS A 161 0.65 -20.70 9.07
CA CYS A 161 -0.01 -19.68 9.86
C CYS A 161 -0.39 -20.24 11.24
N TYR A 162 0.44 -19.93 12.26
CA TYR A 162 0.19 -20.39 13.64
C TYR A 162 -0.75 -19.48 14.43
N TYR A 163 -1.00 -18.25 13.97
CA TYR A 163 -1.87 -17.30 14.65
C TYR A 163 -2.52 -16.34 13.65
N PHE A 164 -3.85 -16.21 13.78
CA PHE A 164 -4.62 -15.22 13.03
C PHE A 164 -5.73 -14.65 13.90
N LYS A 165 -5.83 -13.32 13.98
CA LYS A 165 -6.95 -12.63 14.61
C LYS A 165 -7.21 -11.32 13.88
N ALA A 166 -8.43 -11.12 13.42
CA ALA A 166 -8.85 -9.96 12.67
C ALA A 166 -10.23 -9.43 13.12
N PRO A 167 -10.57 -8.17 12.81
CA PRO A 167 -11.91 -7.63 13.02
C PRO A 167 -12.92 -8.24 12.03
N ASN A 168 -14.21 -8.25 12.42
CA ASN A 168 -15.28 -8.85 11.60
C ASN A 168 -15.50 -8.14 10.26
N HIS A 169 -15.14 -6.86 10.15
CA HIS A 169 -15.27 -6.06 8.93
C HIS A 169 -14.11 -6.23 7.95
N LEU A 170 -13.15 -7.11 8.22
CA LEU A 170 -12.00 -7.38 7.34
C LEU A 170 -12.37 -7.57 5.86
N PRO A 171 -13.47 -8.26 5.48
CA PRO A 171 -13.83 -8.47 4.07
C PRO A 171 -14.15 -7.18 3.29
N ASP A 172 -14.60 -6.14 3.97
CA ASP A 172 -15.05 -4.88 3.36
C ASP A 172 -14.08 -3.71 3.63
N ALA A 173 -12.97 -3.98 4.32
CA ALA A 173 -11.96 -3.01 4.68
C ALA A 173 -10.88 -2.87 3.59
N ASP A 174 -10.22 -1.71 3.57
CA ASP A 174 -8.91 -1.57 2.92
C ASP A 174 -7.83 -2.08 3.88
N VAL A 175 -7.07 -3.09 3.46
CA VAL A 175 -6.15 -3.84 4.31
C VAL A 175 -4.71 -3.51 3.94
N LEU A 176 -3.95 -2.96 4.88
CA LEU A 176 -2.53 -2.65 4.72
C LEU A 176 -1.69 -3.71 5.45
N VAL A 177 -1.08 -4.61 4.69
CA VAL A 177 -0.19 -5.65 5.21
C VAL A 177 1.21 -5.07 5.37
N LEU A 178 1.72 -5.07 6.61
CA LEU A 178 2.96 -4.41 6.97
C LEU A 178 4.05 -5.45 7.26
N ASP A 179 5.13 -5.38 6.52
CA ASP A 179 6.38 -6.08 6.85
C ASP A 179 7.56 -5.14 6.64
N HIS A 180 8.64 -5.34 7.38
CA HIS A 180 9.82 -4.48 7.31
C HIS A 180 10.66 -4.72 6.04
N MET A 181 10.67 -5.95 5.53
CA MET A 181 11.42 -6.37 4.34
C MET A 181 10.63 -7.35 3.49
N LEU A 182 10.79 -7.23 2.16
CA LEU A 182 10.31 -8.19 1.17
C LEU A 182 11.54 -8.87 0.54
N ALA A 183 12.01 -9.95 1.18
CA ALA A 183 13.21 -10.69 0.75
C ALA A 183 12.87 -11.75 -0.32
N THR A 184 12.55 -12.97 0.08
CA THR A 184 12.15 -14.05 -0.85
C THR A 184 10.69 -13.95 -1.29
N GLY A 185 9.86 -13.22 -0.55
CA GLY A 185 8.41 -13.13 -0.76
C GLY A 185 7.59 -14.18 -0.01
N GLY A 186 8.20 -15.24 0.52
CA GLY A 186 7.44 -16.36 1.10
C GLY A 186 6.47 -15.95 2.22
N SER A 187 6.91 -15.19 3.22
CA SER A 187 6.02 -14.71 4.29
C SER A 187 4.95 -13.75 3.77
N ALA A 188 5.31 -12.85 2.84
CA ALA A 188 4.36 -11.91 2.24
C ALA A 188 3.27 -12.64 1.47
N CYS A 189 3.64 -13.57 0.57
CA CYS A 189 2.70 -14.36 -0.22
C CYS A 189 1.77 -15.21 0.68
N ALA A 190 2.33 -15.87 1.70
CA ALA A 190 1.52 -16.66 2.65
C ALA A 190 0.55 -15.79 3.46
N ALA A 191 0.98 -14.60 3.91
CA ALA A 191 0.10 -13.67 4.61
C ALA A 191 -1.05 -13.20 3.73
N ILE A 192 -0.76 -12.82 2.49
CA ILE A 192 -1.76 -12.40 1.51
C ILE A 192 -2.73 -13.54 1.19
N ALA A 193 -2.22 -14.76 0.99
CA ALA A 193 -3.05 -15.93 0.72
C ALA A 193 -4.01 -16.22 1.88
N GLU A 194 -3.52 -16.17 3.12
CA GLU A 194 -4.37 -16.38 4.31
C GLU A 194 -5.42 -15.27 4.45
N LEU A 195 -5.04 -14.00 4.26
CA LEU A 195 -5.99 -12.87 4.30
C LEU A 195 -7.08 -13.00 3.23
N LYS A 196 -6.74 -13.40 2.00
CA LYS A 196 -7.72 -13.68 0.94
C LYS A 196 -8.66 -14.83 1.32
N LYS A 197 -8.13 -15.89 1.92
CA LYS A 197 -8.92 -17.01 2.45
C LYS A 197 -9.89 -16.57 3.55
N GLN A 198 -9.52 -15.58 4.37
CA GLN A 198 -10.38 -14.96 5.39
C GLN A 198 -11.33 -13.90 4.82
N GLY A 199 -11.36 -13.71 3.50
CA GLY A 199 -12.32 -12.87 2.79
C GLY A 199 -11.85 -11.46 2.49
N ALA A 200 -10.62 -11.06 2.85
CA ALA A 200 -10.08 -9.74 2.51
C ALA A 200 -9.99 -9.54 0.98
N ARG A 201 -10.48 -8.39 0.48
CA ARG A 201 -10.59 -8.12 -0.97
C ARG A 201 -9.68 -7.00 -1.45
N HIS A 202 -9.45 -5.99 -0.61
CA HIS A 202 -8.67 -4.79 -0.95
C HIS A 202 -7.37 -4.79 -0.14
N LEU A 203 -6.38 -5.51 -0.68
CA LEU A 203 -5.11 -5.74 -0.02
C LEU A 203 -4.01 -4.86 -0.62
N HIS A 204 -3.17 -4.29 0.22
CA HIS A 204 -1.96 -3.56 -0.13
C HIS A 204 -0.80 -4.11 0.71
N PHE A 205 0.31 -4.42 0.08
CA PHE A 205 1.52 -4.85 0.81
C PHE A 205 2.50 -3.69 0.92
N VAL A 206 3.06 -3.49 2.11
CA VAL A 206 3.95 -2.36 2.41
C VAL A 206 5.21 -2.86 3.09
N CYS A 207 6.37 -2.51 2.53
CA CYS A 207 7.67 -2.81 3.16
C CYS A 207 8.63 -1.63 3.02
N MET A 208 9.62 -1.55 3.92
CA MET A 208 10.65 -0.51 3.82
C MET A 208 11.68 -0.84 2.75
N VAL A 209 12.13 -2.09 2.70
CA VAL A 209 13.16 -2.57 1.77
C VAL A 209 12.67 -3.81 1.05
N ALA A 210 12.77 -3.81 -0.27
CA ALA A 210 12.46 -4.96 -1.12
C ALA A 210 13.71 -5.49 -1.83
N ALA A 211 13.67 -6.77 -2.22
CA ALA A 211 14.58 -7.37 -3.17
C ALA A 211 13.82 -7.70 -4.48
N PRO A 212 14.50 -7.74 -5.63
CA PRO A 212 13.88 -8.12 -6.90
C PRO A 212 13.18 -9.49 -6.86
N GLU A 213 13.76 -10.44 -6.12
CA GLU A 213 13.23 -11.79 -5.94
C GLU A 213 11.87 -11.76 -5.23
N GLY A 214 11.75 -10.97 -4.15
CA GLY A 214 10.50 -10.82 -3.40
C GLY A 214 9.41 -10.12 -4.20
N LEU A 215 9.76 -9.06 -4.94
CA LEU A 215 8.84 -8.42 -5.88
C LEU A 215 8.37 -9.40 -6.97
N GLY A 216 9.30 -10.20 -7.50
CA GLY A 216 8.99 -11.24 -8.48
C GLY A 216 8.00 -12.27 -7.95
N ALA A 217 8.20 -12.76 -6.71
CA ALA A 217 7.29 -13.70 -6.05
C ALA A 217 5.88 -13.11 -5.86
N MET A 218 5.80 -11.89 -5.30
CA MET A 218 4.52 -11.19 -5.11
C MET A 218 3.79 -10.97 -6.43
N ASN A 219 4.49 -10.53 -7.47
CA ASN A 219 3.89 -10.31 -8.79
C ASN A 219 3.42 -11.62 -9.46
N ALA A 220 4.08 -12.74 -9.18
CA ALA A 220 3.70 -14.05 -9.73
C ALA A 220 2.49 -14.65 -9.01
N GLU A 221 2.45 -14.58 -7.67
CA GLU A 221 1.42 -15.23 -6.86
C GLU A 221 0.21 -14.31 -6.60
N HIS A 222 0.44 -13.00 -6.46
CA HIS A 222 -0.58 -12.01 -6.13
C HIS A 222 -0.48 -10.75 -7.01
N PRO A 223 -0.64 -10.86 -8.34
CA PRO A 223 -0.51 -9.74 -9.28
C PRO A 223 -1.57 -8.64 -9.07
N ASP A 224 -2.62 -8.92 -8.31
CA ASP A 224 -3.71 -8.02 -7.95
C ASP A 224 -3.42 -7.18 -6.69
N VAL A 225 -2.30 -7.44 -5.99
CA VAL A 225 -1.95 -6.75 -4.74
C VAL A 225 -0.85 -5.73 -4.99
N PRO A 226 -1.14 -4.42 -4.85
CA PRO A 226 -0.11 -3.38 -4.92
C PRO A 226 0.95 -3.55 -3.85
N VAL A 227 2.23 -3.42 -4.25
CA VAL A 227 3.39 -3.46 -3.36
C VAL A 227 4.01 -2.08 -3.25
N TYR A 228 4.08 -1.55 -2.04
CA TYR A 228 4.72 -0.26 -1.72
C TYR A 228 6.04 -0.50 -1.00
N TYR A 229 7.11 0.13 -1.47
CA TYR A 229 8.44 -0.01 -0.87
C TYR A 229 9.26 1.28 -1.00
N SER A 230 10.19 1.51 -0.07
CA SER A 230 11.01 2.73 -0.02
C SER A 230 12.46 2.52 -0.48
N ALA A 231 12.90 1.28 -0.60
CA ALA A 231 14.19 0.93 -1.20
C ALA A 231 14.08 -0.40 -1.93
N LEU A 232 14.73 -0.47 -3.09
CA LEU A 232 14.95 -1.71 -3.83
C LEU A 232 16.44 -2.03 -3.76
N ASP A 233 16.78 -3.10 -3.06
CA ASP A 233 18.15 -3.56 -2.90
C ASP A 233 18.55 -4.56 -3.99
N ASN A 234 19.85 -4.87 -4.06
CA ASN A 234 20.41 -5.49 -5.26
C ASN A 234 20.01 -6.96 -5.45
N ARG A 235 20.02 -7.76 -4.38
CA ARG A 235 19.80 -9.22 -4.44
C ARG A 235 19.67 -9.82 -3.04
N LEU A 236 19.41 -11.11 -2.99
CA LEU A 236 19.55 -11.94 -1.79
C LEU A 236 20.93 -12.62 -1.73
N ASN A 237 21.39 -12.93 -0.52
CA ASN A 237 22.50 -13.85 -0.32
C ASN A 237 22.00 -15.31 -0.27
N GLU A 238 22.92 -16.28 -0.09
CA GLU A 238 22.62 -17.72 -0.03
C GLU A 238 21.67 -18.09 1.12
N GLN A 239 21.64 -17.30 2.19
CA GLN A 239 20.77 -17.48 3.36
C GLN A 239 19.41 -16.76 3.20
N GLY A 240 19.17 -16.05 2.09
CA GLY A 240 17.94 -15.32 1.84
C GLY A 240 17.87 -13.93 2.46
N TYR A 241 18.99 -13.38 2.95
CA TYR A 241 19.06 -11.99 3.42
C TYR A 241 19.26 -11.01 2.27
N ILE A 242 18.59 -9.86 2.36
CA ILE A 242 18.74 -8.78 1.39
C ILE A 242 20.13 -8.15 1.50
N LEU A 243 20.76 -7.87 0.37
CA LEU A 243 22.04 -7.18 0.26
C LEU A 243 21.90 -5.87 -0.54
N PRO A 244 22.33 -4.71 0.03
CA PRO A 244 22.98 -4.51 1.31
C PRO A 244 22.09 -4.70 2.55
N GLY A 245 20.77 -4.54 2.43
CA GLY A 245 19.80 -4.85 3.48
C GLY A 245 19.90 -4.01 4.76
N LEU A 246 19.25 -4.54 5.81
CA LEU A 246 19.22 -3.98 7.16
C LEU A 246 19.76 -4.96 8.22
N GLY A 247 20.33 -6.11 7.82
CA GLY A 247 20.60 -7.23 8.72
C GLY A 247 19.32 -7.93 9.17
N ASP A 248 19.34 -8.63 10.31
CA ASP A 248 18.10 -9.14 10.92
C ASP A 248 17.37 -8.00 11.62
N ALA A 249 16.38 -7.45 10.94
CA ALA A 249 15.65 -6.30 11.47
C ALA A 249 14.74 -6.70 12.65
N GLY A 250 14.29 -7.95 12.73
CA GLY A 250 13.54 -8.45 13.88
C GLY A 250 14.37 -8.37 15.15
N ASP A 251 15.56 -8.91 15.13
CA ASP A 251 16.50 -8.86 16.27
C ASP A 251 16.92 -7.42 16.58
N ARG A 252 17.17 -6.59 15.56
CA ARG A 252 17.50 -5.18 15.74
C ARG A 252 16.36 -4.36 16.34
N ILE A 253 15.09 -4.66 15.98
CA ILE A 253 13.91 -4.02 16.57
C ILE A 253 13.70 -4.46 18.01
N PHE A 254 13.83 -5.76 18.31
CA PHE A 254 13.46 -6.31 19.61
C PHE A 254 14.66 -6.48 20.57
N GLY A 255 15.90 -6.37 20.08
CA GLY A 255 17.10 -6.54 20.88
C GLY A 255 17.28 -7.98 21.35
N THR A 256 17.04 -8.95 20.45
CA THR A 256 17.04 -10.39 20.74
C THR A 256 18.28 -11.11 20.21
N SER A 257 19.26 -10.39 19.67
CA SER A 257 20.57 -10.93 19.21
C SER A 257 21.63 -10.88 20.27
#